data_55efd4f9cdb05226d02e4310277c12ec
#
_entry.id   55efd4f9cdb05226d02e4310277c12ec
#
_cell.length_a   1.000
_cell.length_b   1.000
_cell.length_c   1.000
_cell.angle_alpha   90.00
_cell.angle_beta   90.00
_cell.angle_gamma   90.00
#
_symmetry.space_group_name_H-M   'P 1'
#
loop_
_entity.id
_entity.type
_entity.pdbx_description
1 polymer ?
#
loop_
_entity_poly.entity_id
_entity_poly.type
_entity_poly.pdbx_seq_one_letter_code
_entity_poly.pdbx_strand_id
1 'polypeptide(L)'
;MRRLLVLSLIFSSCCGYGQSDFLVLKKKDRTIQTFLPGFTITFQLANHQWLQGTIKKIEKDSIFIREVKIQPVYGAWGFAGYDTGMLSLLKFPVKNIVAFPARPKPFAFISNGLLFQIGAAGYAGLNIINGLSRKEKIFDQKNLVRLGGAALVFALGQFLHRSHPDNLTLGKKYHLVYVRAGS
;
A
#
# COMPACT_ATOMS: atom_id res chain seq x y z
N MET A 1 50.66 -10.23 24.36
CA MET A 1 50.64 -9.44 23.12
C MET A 1 50.11 -10.23 21.93
N ARG A 2 50.60 -11.40 21.60
CA ARG A 2 50.16 -12.19 20.42
C ARG A 2 48.65 -12.54 20.41
N ARG A 3 48.05 -12.83 21.58
CA ARG A 3 46.62 -13.14 21.72
C ARG A 3 45.71 -11.93 21.54
N LEU A 4 46.15 -10.75 21.93
CA LEU A 4 45.44 -9.47 21.73
C LEU A 4 45.38 -9.06 20.25
N LEU A 5 46.48 -9.32 19.51
CA LEU A 5 46.53 -9.06 18.07
C LEU A 5 45.55 -9.95 17.28
N VAL A 6 45.43 -11.21 17.64
CA VAL A 6 44.49 -12.15 17.01
C VAL A 6 43.05 -11.74 17.28
N LEU A 7 42.75 -11.31 18.52
CA LEU A 7 41.39 -10.83 18.89
C LEU A 7 41.04 -9.56 18.11
N SER A 8 41.96 -8.64 17.94
CA SER A 8 41.78 -7.40 17.13
C SER A 8 41.52 -7.69 15.66
N LEU A 9 42.22 -8.70 15.08
CA LEU A 9 42.00 -9.09 13.68
C LEU A 9 40.61 -9.72 13.48
N ILE A 10 40.14 -10.53 14.42
CA ILE A 10 38.79 -11.13 14.36
C ILE A 10 37.71 -10.05 14.47
N PHE A 11 37.89 -9.05 15.31
CA PHE A 11 36.94 -7.94 15.44
C PHE A 11 36.89 -7.04 14.19
N SER A 12 38.01 -6.82 13.51
CA SER A 12 38.06 -6.06 12.25
C SER A 12 37.36 -6.75 11.09
N SER A 13 37.32 -8.09 11.09
CA SER A 13 36.66 -8.87 10.02
C SER A 13 35.13 -8.79 10.07
N CYS A 14 34.53 -8.45 11.20
CA CYS A 14 33.08 -8.36 11.35
C CYS A 14 32.49 -7.04 10.84
N CYS A 15 33.27 -6.02 10.54
CA CYS A 15 32.78 -4.71 10.12
C CYS A 15 32.54 -4.55 8.60
N GLY A 16 32.75 -5.61 7.83
CA GLY A 16 32.51 -5.62 6.38
C GLY A 16 31.05 -5.77 6.00
N TYR A 17 30.12 -4.98 6.57
CA TYR A 17 28.75 -4.92 6.07
C TYR A 17 28.76 -4.27 4.70
N GLY A 18 28.59 -5.07 3.66
CA GLY A 18 28.45 -4.59 2.31
C GLY A 18 27.31 -3.58 2.22
N GLN A 19 27.66 -2.32 2.02
CA GLN A 19 26.67 -1.27 1.77
C GLN A 19 25.95 -1.62 0.48
N SER A 20 24.63 -1.78 0.55
CA SER A 20 23.81 -2.09 -0.60
C SER A 20 22.99 -0.85 -1.01
N ASP A 21 22.92 -0.63 -2.31
CA ASP A 21 22.09 0.41 -2.87
C ASP A 21 20.62 0.27 -2.44
N PHE A 22 19.91 1.37 -2.29
CA PHE A 22 18.53 1.36 -1.85
C PHE A 22 17.67 2.40 -2.57
N LEU A 23 16.37 2.20 -2.52
CA LEU A 23 15.38 3.13 -3.08
C LEU A 23 14.64 3.85 -1.96
N VAL A 24 14.37 5.13 -2.16
CA VAL A 24 13.64 5.98 -1.21
C VAL A 24 12.44 6.57 -1.90
N LEU A 25 11.24 6.28 -1.40
CA LEU A 25 10.02 6.96 -1.81
C LEU A 25 9.88 8.25 -1.03
N LYS A 26 9.87 9.38 -1.74
CA LYS A 26 9.71 10.71 -1.17
C LYS A 26 8.38 11.34 -1.57
N LYS A 27 7.81 12.15 -0.68
CA LYS A 27 6.70 13.05 -0.94
C LYS A 27 7.23 14.48 -0.80
N LYS A 28 7.45 15.16 -1.93
CA LYS A 28 8.31 16.36 -1.95
C LYS A 28 9.68 15.99 -1.35
N ASP A 29 10.12 16.67 -0.29
CA ASP A 29 11.41 16.40 0.36
C ASP A 29 11.35 15.41 1.53
N ARG A 30 10.14 14.97 1.91
CA ARG A 30 9.96 14.06 3.05
C ARG A 30 10.03 12.60 2.62
N THR A 31 10.92 11.83 3.24
CA THR A 31 10.98 10.38 3.08
C THR A 31 9.74 9.72 3.67
N ILE A 32 9.06 8.89 2.85
CA ILE A 32 7.89 8.11 3.27
C ILE A 32 8.29 6.67 3.56
N GLN A 33 9.10 6.09 2.68
CA GLN A 33 9.50 4.71 2.77
C GLN A 33 10.86 4.49 2.12
N THR A 34 11.66 3.60 2.73
CA THR A 34 12.94 3.13 2.20
C THR A 34 12.79 1.66 1.85
N PHE A 35 13.32 1.29 0.70
CA PHE A 35 13.33 -0.08 0.19
C PHE A 35 14.76 -0.58 0.12
N LEU A 36 15.06 -1.63 0.86
CA LEU A 36 16.36 -2.27 0.98
C LEU A 36 16.31 -3.68 0.40
N PRO A 37 17.44 -4.23 -0.07
CA PRO A 37 17.53 -5.66 -0.36
C PRO A 37 17.10 -6.50 0.86
N GLY A 38 16.41 -7.62 0.60
CA GLY A 38 15.82 -8.48 1.62
C GLY A 38 14.38 -8.12 2.02
N PHE A 39 13.90 -6.91 1.75
CA PHE A 39 12.54 -6.49 2.06
C PHE A 39 11.56 -6.86 0.96
N THR A 40 10.30 -7.09 1.36
CA THR A 40 9.20 -7.25 0.41
C THR A 40 8.76 -5.89 -0.10
N ILE A 41 8.55 -5.78 -1.41
CA ILE A 41 8.05 -4.59 -2.09
C ILE A 41 6.81 -4.95 -2.89
N THR A 42 5.83 -4.05 -2.88
CA THR A 42 4.66 -4.11 -3.77
C THR A 42 4.61 -2.83 -4.56
N PHE A 43 4.45 -2.92 -5.88
CA PHE A 43 4.39 -1.75 -6.76
C PHE A 43 3.59 -2.07 -8.01
N GLN A 44 3.16 -1.02 -8.70
CA GLN A 44 2.46 -1.11 -9.97
C GLN A 44 3.39 -0.70 -11.11
N LEU A 45 3.35 -1.49 -12.18
CA LEU A 45 4.05 -1.19 -13.43
C LEU A 45 3.23 -0.30 -14.34
N ALA A 46 3.86 0.24 -15.39
CA ALA A 46 3.23 1.08 -16.42
C ALA A 46 2.07 0.39 -17.17
N ASN A 47 2.06 -0.93 -17.22
CA ASN A 47 0.96 -1.74 -17.77
C ASN A 47 -0.19 -1.99 -16.76
N HIS A 48 -0.22 -1.26 -15.65
CA HIS A 48 -1.19 -1.38 -14.55
C HIS A 48 -1.15 -2.70 -13.76
N GLN A 49 -0.22 -3.60 -14.03
CA GLN A 49 -0.04 -4.82 -13.25
C GLN A 49 0.59 -4.52 -11.90
N TRP A 50 0.04 -5.13 -10.85
CA TRP A 50 0.62 -5.11 -9.51
C TRP A 50 1.57 -6.30 -9.35
N LEU A 51 2.76 -6.01 -8.86
CA LEU A 51 3.77 -7.02 -8.54
C LEU A 51 4.13 -6.93 -7.07
N GLN A 52 4.30 -8.09 -6.46
CA GLN A 52 4.80 -8.22 -5.11
C GLN A 52 5.95 -9.24 -5.10
N GLY A 53 7.02 -8.91 -4.40
CA GLY A 53 8.15 -9.82 -4.27
C GLY A 53 9.21 -9.30 -3.34
N THR A 54 10.23 -10.12 -3.11
CA THR A 54 11.37 -9.76 -2.28
C THR A 54 12.47 -9.14 -3.12
N ILE A 55 12.93 -7.97 -2.72
CA ILE A 55 14.08 -7.31 -3.35
C ILE A 55 15.34 -8.14 -3.10
N LYS A 56 16.00 -8.58 -4.14
CA LYS A 56 17.28 -9.29 -4.05
C LYS A 56 18.46 -8.34 -4.20
N LYS A 57 18.35 -7.42 -5.12
CA LYS A 57 19.39 -6.44 -5.42
C LYS A 57 18.77 -5.19 -6.02
N ILE A 58 19.40 -4.04 -5.78
CA ILE A 58 19.12 -2.78 -6.46
C ILE A 58 20.43 -2.34 -7.08
N GLU A 59 20.45 -2.08 -8.37
CA GLU A 59 21.67 -1.75 -9.08
C GLU A 59 21.37 -0.90 -10.32
N LYS A 60 22.12 0.17 -10.53
CA LYS A 60 22.08 1.00 -11.74
C LYS A 60 20.66 1.35 -12.20
N ASP A 61 19.84 1.87 -11.29
CA ASP A 61 18.46 2.26 -11.58
C ASP A 61 17.53 1.10 -11.98
N SER A 62 17.87 -0.11 -11.57
CA SER A 62 17.06 -1.31 -11.75
C SER A 62 16.88 -2.04 -10.42
N ILE A 63 15.69 -2.64 -10.25
CA ILE A 63 15.36 -3.47 -9.11
C ILE A 63 15.25 -4.92 -9.56
N PHE A 64 15.92 -5.82 -8.81
CA PHE A 64 15.86 -7.27 -9.01
C PHE A 64 14.97 -7.86 -7.94
N ILE A 65 13.86 -8.45 -8.36
CA ILE A 65 12.82 -8.96 -7.47
C ILE A 65 12.65 -10.45 -7.69
N ARG A 66 12.53 -11.19 -6.60
CA ARG A 66 12.05 -12.55 -6.62
C ARG A 66 10.56 -12.52 -6.31
N GLU A 67 9.76 -12.81 -7.31
CA GLU A 67 8.32 -12.93 -7.14
C GLU A 67 8.00 -14.18 -6.33
N VAL A 68 7.07 -14.06 -5.38
CA VAL A 68 6.56 -15.17 -4.59
C VAL A 68 5.12 -15.40 -5.04
N LYS A 69 4.88 -16.53 -5.69
CA LYS A 69 3.54 -16.94 -6.07
C LYS A 69 3.00 -17.92 -5.04
N ILE A 70 1.97 -17.53 -4.33
CA ILE A 70 1.26 -18.42 -3.42
C ILE A 70 0.26 -19.21 -4.26
N GLN A 71 0.43 -20.53 -4.32
CA GLN A 71 -0.50 -21.42 -5.01
C GLN A 71 -1.20 -22.32 -4.00
N PRO A 72 -2.53 -22.47 -4.09
CA PRO A 72 -3.20 -23.49 -3.30
C PRO A 72 -2.78 -24.87 -3.80
N VAL A 73 -2.28 -25.70 -2.90
CA VAL A 73 -1.93 -27.10 -3.16
C VAL A 73 -2.89 -27.97 -2.38
N TYR A 74 -3.52 -28.89 -3.07
CA TYR A 74 -4.41 -29.87 -2.44
C TYR A 74 -3.60 -31.12 -2.11
N GLY A 75 -3.48 -31.43 -0.84
CA GLY A 75 -2.87 -32.67 -0.38
C GLY A 75 -3.72 -33.90 -0.76
N ALA A 76 -3.11 -35.10 -0.70
CA ALA A 76 -3.75 -36.37 -1.02
C ALA A 76 -5.07 -36.65 -0.24
N TRP A 77 -5.27 -35.95 0.88
CA TRP A 77 -6.46 -36.05 1.73
C TRP A 77 -7.46 -34.90 1.53
N GLY A 78 -7.31 -34.12 0.46
CA GLY A 78 -8.23 -33.01 0.13
C GLY A 78 -8.09 -31.76 1.00
N PHE A 79 -7.14 -31.71 1.93
CA PHE A 79 -6.86 -30.51 2.69
C PHE A 79 -6.14 -29.49 1.82
N ALA A 80 -6.67 -28.27 1.77
CA ALA A 80 -6.03 -27.16 1.07
C ALA A 80 -4.82 -26.66 1.90
N GLY A 81 -3.65 -26.77 1.32
CA GLY A 81 -2.42 -26.13 1.79
C GLY A 81 -2.03 -24.99 0.86
N TYR A 82 -1.10 -24.16 1.28
CA TYR A 82 -0.50 -23.13 0.44
C TYR A 82 0.99 -23.46 0.24
N ASP A 83 1.40 -23.58 -1.01
CA ASP A 83 2.81 -23.70 -1.36
C ASP A 83 3.31 -22.38 -1.93
N THR A 84 4.53 -22.00 -1.55
CA THR A 84 5.20 -20.80 -2.05
C THR A 84 6.17 -21.17 -3.15
N GLY A 85 5.70 -21.15 -4.39
CA GLY A 85 6.57 -21.26 -5.57
C GLY A 85 7.45 -20.02 -5.69
N MET A 86 8.78 -20.20 -5.59
CA MET A 86 9.74 -19.14 -5.92
C MET A 86 9.88 -19.05 -7.44
N LEU A 87 9.37 -17.95 -8.01
CA LEU A 87 9.57 -17.67 -9.42
C LEU A 87 10.96 -17.09 -9.71
N SER A 88 11.27 -16.99 -10.98
CA SER A 88 12.53 -16.47 -11.51
C SER A 88 12.84 -15.07 -10.97
N LEU A 89 14.13 -14.74 -10.95
CA LEU A 89 14.58 -13.38 -10.64
C LEU A 89 14.19 -12.46 -11.80
N LEU A 90 13.30 -11.51 -11.53
CA LEU A 90 12.82 -10.53 -12.50
C LEU A 90 13.57 -9.21 -12.31
N LYS A 91 13.98 -8.61 -13.41
CA LYS A 91 14.63 -7.30 -13.43
C LYS A 91 13.67 -6.25 -13.97
N PHE A 92 13.45 -5.19 -13.21
CA PHE A 92 12.62 -4.06 -13.62
C PHE A 92 13.39 -2.75 -13.53
N PRO A 93 13.39 -1.92 -14.57
CA PRO A 93 13.85 -0.54 -14.47
C PRO A 93 12.98 0.25 -13.49
N VAL A 94 13.59 1.03 -12.61
CA VAL A 94 12.88 1.85 -11.61
C VAL A 94 11.88 2.80 -12.29
N LYS A 95 12.20 3.30 -13.47
CA LYS A 95 11.33 4.16 -14.28
C LYS A 95 10.00 3.53 -14.72
N ASN A 96 9.92 2.19 -14.74
CA ASN A 96 8.70 1.48 -15.11
C ASN A 96 7.72 1.32 -13.92
N ILE A 97 8.13 1.73 -12.72
CA ILE A 97 7.30 1.75 -11.53
C ILE A 97 6.46 3.02 -11.56
N VAL A 98 5.14 2.90 -11.52
CA VAL A 98 4.23 4.04 -11.60
C VAL A 98 3.49 4.33 -10.30
N ALA A 99 3.30 3.32 -9.44
CA ALA A 99 2.62 3.53 -8.17
C ALA A 99 3.05 2.53 -7.09
N PHE A 100 2.82 2.93 -5.85
CA PHE A 100 2.94 2.08 -4.65
C PHE A 100 1.59 2.04 -3.94
N PRO A 101 1.24 0.95 -3.24
CA PRO A 101 0.06 0.92 -2.41
C PRO A 101 0.23 1.91 -1.24
N ALA A 102 -0.81 2.64 -0.92
CA ALA A 102 -0.81 3.44 0.30
C ALA A 102 -0.77 2.49 1.50
N ARG A 103 -0.02 2.86 2.54
CA ARG A 103 0.00 2.06 3.77
C ARG A 103 -1.40 2.03 4.38
N PRO A 104 -1.95 0.86 4.70
CA PRO A 104 -3.21 0.78 5.41
C PRO A 104 -3.07 1.51 6.75
N LYS A 105 -3.95 2.48 6.98
CA LYS A 105 -4.04 3.17 8.25
C LYS A 105 -5.05 2.43 9.14
N PRO A 106 -4.82 2.29 10.45
CA PRO A 106 -5.86 1.84 11.35
C PRO A 106 -7.05 2.79 11.20
N PHE A 107 -8.26 2.24 11.17
CA PHE A 107 -9.51 2.99 10.97
C PHE A 107 -9.57 3.80 9.65
N ALA A 108 -8.95 3.28 8.59
CA ALA A 108 -8.99 3.91 7.26
C ALA A 108 -10.42 4.20 6.79
N PHE A 109 -11.40 3.34 7.13
CA PHE A 109 -12.81 3.48 6.77
C PHE A 109 -13.48 4.73 7.39
N ILE A 110 -12.95 5.27 8.49
CA ILE A 110 -13.39 6.54 9.06
C ILE A 110 -12.73 7.70 8.32
N SER A 111 -11.40 7.63 8.17
CA SER A 111 -10.62 8.73 7.59
C SER A 111 -10.82 8.89 6.08
N ASN A 112 -11.19 7.83 5.37
CA ASN A 112 -11.49 7.88 3.93
C ASN A 112 -12.96 8.24 3.62
N GLY A 113 -13.78 8.50 4.64
CA GLY A 113 -15.15 8.93 4.46
C GLY A 113 -16.17 7.83 4.18
N LEU A 114 -15.76 6.56 4.12
CA LEU A 114 -16.67 5.44 3.83
C LEU A 114 -17.78 5.31 4.87
N LEU A 115 -17.46 5.49 6.15
CA LEU A 115 -18.45 5.46 7.24
C LEU A 115 -19.54 6.51 7.04
N PHE A 116 -19.18 7.73 6.62
CA PHE A 116 -20.14 8.81 6.34
C PHE A 116 -21.04 8.47 5.15
N GLN A 117 -20.48 7.86 4.11
CA GLN A 117 -21.26 7.44 2.94
C GLN A 117 -22.27 6.35 3.28
N ILE A 118 -21.82 5.28 3.98
CA ILE A 118 -22.68 4.17 4.38
C ILE A 118 -23.76 4.67 5.36
N GLY A 119 -23.39 5.48 6.35
CA GLY A 119 -24.33 6.03 7.33
C GLY A 119 -25.38 6.92 6.68
N ALA A 120 -24.99 7.80 5.80
CA ALA A 120 -25.91 8.70 5.10
C ALA A 120 -26.86 7.95 4.14
N ALA A 121 -26.33 7.00 3.36
CA ALA A 121 -27.12 6.16 2.46
C ALA A 121 -28.09 5.26 3.24
N GLY A 122 -27.62 4.62 4.32
CA GLY A 122 -28.46 3.82 5.20
C GLY A 122 -29.58 4.63 5.86
N TYR A 123 -29.27 5.82 6.37
CA TYR A 123 -30.29 6.72 6.94
C TYR A 123 -31.35 7.12 5.89
N ALA A 124 -30.90 7.54 4.69
CA ALA A 124 -31.82 7.94 3.63
C ALA A 124 -32.69 6.75 3.20
N GLY A 125 -32.13 5.57 3.04
CA GLY A 125 -32.88 4.34 2.70
C GLY A 125 -33.93 3.98 3.76
N LEU A 126 -33.54 3.95 5.03
CA LEU A 126 -34.46 3.68 6.13
C LEU A 126 -35.55 4.73 6.26
N ASN A 127 -35.22 6.01 6.04
CA ASN A 127 -36.20 7.10 6.06
C ASN A 127 -37.27 6.91 4.97
N ILE A 128 -36.87 6.58 3.75
CA ILE A 128 -37.77 6.31 2.62
C ILE A 128 -38.66 5.10 2.90
N ILE A 129 -38.06 3.97 3.35
CA ILE A 129 -38.80 2.74 3.66
C ILE A 129 -39.84 2.98 4.77
N ASN A 130 -39.45 3.68 5.82
CA ASN A 130 -40.33 4.02 6.93
C ASN A 130 -41.46 4.95 6.49
N GLY A 131 -41.20 5.95 5.64
CA GLY A 131 -42.18 6.83 5.07
C GLY A 131 -43.21 6.09 4.22
N LEU A 132 -42.74 5.15 3.36
CA LEU A 132 -43.61 4.28 2.55
C LEU A 132 -44.51 3.39 3.43
N SER A 133 -43.90 2.74 4.44
CA SER A 133 -44.64 1.85 5.36
C SER A 133 -45.72 2.58 6.15
N ARG A 134 -45.47 3.81 6.55
CA ARG A 134 -46.41 4.65 7.30
C ARG A 134 -47.36 5.45 6.41
N LYS A 135 -47.27 5.34 5.08
CA LYS A 135 -48.03 6.13 4.11
C LYS A 135 -47.84 7.63 4.30
N GLU A 136 -46.69 8.06 4.84
CA GLU A 136 -46.33 9.46 5.01
C GLU A 136 -45.80 10.04 3.68
N LYS A 137 -45.95 11.37 3.51
CA LYS A 137 -45.41 12.06 2.33
C LYS A 137 -43.88 12.13 2.44
N ILE A 138 -43.19 11.35 1.61
CA ILE A 138 -41.71 11.27 1.60
C ILE A 138 -41.08 12.67 1.32
N PHE A 139 -41.73 13.48 0.49
CA PHE A 139 -41.28 14.81 0.11
C PHE A 139 -41.92 15.93 0.91
N ASP A 140 -42.32 15.66 2.17
CA ASP A 140 -42.73 16.73 3.08
C ASP A 140 -41.53 17.61 3.47
N GLN A 141 -41.76 18.90 3.73
CA GLN A 141 -40.68 19.86 4.01
C GLN A 141 -39.76 19.44 5.15
N LYS A 142 -40.32 18.86 6.22
CA LYS A 142 -39.50 18.35 7.35
C LYS A 142 -38.64 17.17 6.94
N ASN A 143 -39.12 16.30 6.08
CA ASN A 143 -38.39 15.14 5.62
C ASN A 143 -37.34 15.52 4.56
N LEU A 144 -37.64 16.50 3.71
CA LEU A 144 -36.68 17.08 2.76
C LEU A 144 -35.45 17.66 3.48
N VAL A 145 -35.61 18.33 4.60
CA VAL A 145 -34.51 18.86 5.40
C VAL A 145 -33.65 17.71 5.94
N ARG A 146 -34.24 16.60 6.40
CA ARG A 146 -33.52 15.42 6.90
C ARG A 146 -32.77 14.71 5.78
N LEU A 147 -33.40 14.51 4.63
CA LEU A 147 -32.76 13.92 3.45
C LEU A 147 -31.66 14.83 2.89
N GLY A 148 -31.87 16.14 2.90
CA GLY A 148 -30.85 17.13 2.55
C GLY A 148 -29.64 17.07 3.47
N GLY A 149 -29.84 16.90 4.76
CA GLY A 149 -28.77 16.67 5.73
C GLY A 149 -27.98 15.38 5.44
N ALA A 150 -28.67 14.28 5.13
CA ALA A 150 -28.04 13.03 4.74
C ALA A 150 -27.21 13.19 3.44
N ALA A 151 -27.74 13.91 2.46
CA ALA A 151 -27.01 14.19 1.22
C ALA A 151 -25.72 15.00 1.45
N LEU A 152 -25.75 15.98 2.36
CA LEU A 152 -24.54 16.73 2.74
C LEU A 152 -23.50 15.84 3.42
N VAL A 153 -23.91 14.95 4.33
CA VAL A 153 -23.02 14.00 4.99
C VAL A 153 -22.42 13.04 3.97
N PHE A 154 -23.21 12.56 3.02
CA PHE A 154 -22.72 11.73 1.92
C PHE A 154 -21.68 12.47 1.06
N ALA A 155 -21.94 13.71 0.70
CA ALA A 155 -21.03 14.55 -0.09
C ALA A 155 -19.71 14.80 0.66
N LEU A 156 -19.75 15.04 1.96
CA LEU A 156 -18.56 15.13 2.81
C LEU A 156 -17.77 13.81 2.81
N GLY A 157 -18.44 12.67 2.93
CA GLY A 157 -17.82 11.36 2.82
C GLY A 157 -17.12 11.16 1.48
N GLN A 158 -17.76 11.57 0.39
CA GLN A 158 -17.21 11.49 -0.96
C GLN A 158 -15.97 12.40 -1.13
N PHE A 159 -16.01 13.60 -0.56
CA PHE A 159 -14.87 14.52 -0.57
C PHE A 159 -13.67 13.93 0.18
N LEU A 160 -13.90 13.35 1.37
CA LEU A 160 -12.87 12.67 2.15
C LEU A 160 -12.29 11.48 1.39
N HIS A 161 -13.13 10.69 0.71
CA HIS A 161 -12.67 9.55 -0.10
C HIS A 161 -11.72 9.97 -1.22
N ARG A 162 -12.05 11.01 -1.96
CA ARG A 162 -11.18 11.57 -3.01
C ARG A 162 -9.87 12.13 -2.47
N SER A 163 -9.86 12.59 -1.21
CA SER A 163 -8.65 13.14 -0.57
C SER A 163 -7.68 12.07 -0.05
N HIS A 164 -8.12 10.82 0.05
CA HIS A 164 -7.34 9.69 0.57
C HIS A 164 -7.21 8.59 -0.49
N PRO A 165 -6.34 8.79 -1.50
CA PRO A 165 -6.14 7.79 -2.54
C PRO A 165 -5.49 6.51 -1.96
N ASP A 166 -5.98 5.36 -2.43
CA ASP A 166 -5.46 4.04 -2.02
C ASP A 166 -4.08 3.75 -2.59
N ASN A 167 -3.65 4.52 -3.61
CA ASN A 167 -2.39 4.35 -4.30
C ASN A 167 -1.57 5.64 -4.32
N LEU A 168 -0.27 5.51 -4.13
CA LEU A 168 0.70 6.59 -4.22
C LEU A 168 1.29 6.61 -5.63
N THR A 169 0.65 7.34 -6.54
CA THR A 169 1.12 7.45 -7.94
C THR A 169 2.36 8.34 -8.02
N LEU A 170 3.42 7.83 -8.65
CA LEU A 170 4.66 8.57 -8.90
C LEU A 170 4.42 9.71 -9.89
N GLY A 171 5.07 10.85 -9.69
CA GLY A 171 4.94 12.05 -10.50
C GLY A 171 5.19 13.32 -9.69
N LYS A 172 4.33 14.34 -9.85
CA LYS A 172 4.53 15.65 -9.19
C LYS A 172 4.58 15.61 -7.66
N LYS A 173 3.86 14.67 -7.02
CA LYS A 173 3.72 14.61 -5.55
C LYS A 173 4.66 13.59 -4.92
N TYR A 174 4.86 12.45 -5.56
CA TYR A 174 5.67 11.35 -5.08
C TYR A 174 6.74 11.01 -6.11
N HIS A 175 7.95 10.81 -5.67
CA HIS A 175 9.08 10.43 -6.52
C HIS A 175 9.94 9.37 -5.84
N LEU A 176 10.51 8.51 -6.65
CA LEU A 176 11.40 7.46 -6.22
C LEU A 176 12.84 7.90 -6.49
N VAL A 177 13.68 7.85 -5.47
CA VAL A 177 15.09 8.25 -5.53
C VAL A 177 15.96 7.03 -5.31
N TYR A 178 16.88 6.80 -6.23
CA TYR A 178 17.94 5.81 -6.05
C TYR A 178 19.06 6.42 -5.23
N VAL A 179 19.50 5.70 -4.21
CA VAL A 179 20.62 6.09 -3.36
C VAL A 179 21.69 5.01 -3.46
N ARG A 180 22.85 5.41 -3.91
CA ARG A 180 24.02 4.54 -3.98
C ARG A 180 24.67 4.45 -2.61
N ALA A 181 24.93 3.25 -2.14
CA ALA A 181 25.66 3.03 -0.92
C ALA A 181 27.18 3.22 -1.21
N GLY A 182 27.83 4.09 -0.48
CA GLY A 182 29.28 4.30 -0.61
C GLY A 182 29.70 5.49 -1.50
N SER A 183 28.81 6.49 -1.69
CA SER A 183 29.18 7.82 -2.20
C SER A 183 29.30 8.82 -1.05
#